data_5980ff90c0ec91b8b73019857932f88c
#
_entry.id   5980ff90c0ec91b8b73019857932f88c
#
_cell.length_a   1.000
_cell.length_b   1.000
_cell.length_c   1.000
_cell.angle_alpha   90.00
_cell.angle_beta   90.00
_cell.angle_gamma   90.00
#
_symmetry.space_group_name_H-M   'P 1'
#
loop_
_entity.id
_entity.type
_entity.pdbx_description
1 polymer ?
#
loop_
_entity_poly.entity_id
_entity_poly.type
_entity_poly.pdbx_seq_one_letter_code
_entity_poly.pdbx_strand_id
1 'polypeptide(L)'
;MVSYFMKKYAMSEKGALNLKKAIFSHTLVNLTKLFAPMIAFIFLFQYIGILKGIESYNFTPVHYIALIVIMMIVMFLIARWDYVRLYTNVYNESANSRIDLAERLKKLPLSYFGKRDLADLAETMMNDMNLYETIFSHAVPHIYSTAISTSVIALMLIIYNWKLALVALWVIPISILII
;
A
#
# COMPACT_ATOMS: atom_id res chain seq x y z
N MET A 1 -0.39 14.33 -10.48
CA MET A 1 -0.76 13.00 -9.96
C MET A 1 -2.28 12.78 -9.95
N VAL A 2 -3.07 13.68 -9.35
CA VAL A 2 -4.56 13.55 -9.35
C VAL A 2 -5.11 13.51 -10.79
N SER A 3 -4.76 14.46 -11.64
CA SER A 3 -5.18 14.50 -13.06
C SER A 3 -4.76 13.23 -13.85
N TYR A 4 -3.62 12.64 -13.51
CA TYR A 4 -3.18 11.38 -14.11
C TYR A 4 -4.09 10.21 -13.70
N PHE A 5 -4.44 10.11 -12.42
CA PHE A 5 -5.35 9.06 -11.94
C PHE A 5 -6.76 9.20 -12.50
N MET A 6 -7.27 10.43 -12.61
CA MET A 6 -8.58 10.69 -13.25
C MET A 6 -8.60 10.18 -14.69
N LYS A 7 -7.56 10.48 -15.49
CA LYS A 7 -7.48 10.06 -16.90
C LYS A 7 -7.23 8.57 -17.05
N LYS A 8 -6.31 8.01 -16.25
CA LYS A 8 -5.90 6.61 -16.40
C LYS A 8 -6.96 5.62 -15.92
N TYR A 9 -7.68 5.98 -14.85
CA TYR A 9 -8.60 5.07 -14.18
C TYR A 9 -10.06 5.52 -14.23
N ALA A 10 -10.37 6.58 -15.01
CA ALA A 10 -11.72 7.14 -15.13
C ALA A 10 -12.40 7.42 -13.79
N MET A 11 -11.62 7.82 -12.77
CA MET A 11 -12.11 8.10 -11.41
C MET A 11 -12.66 9.53 -11.30
N SER A 12 -13.54 9.74 -10.33
CA SER A 12 -13.92 11.08 -9.90
C SER A 12 -12.71 11.86 -9.34
N GLU A 13 -12.79 13.18 -9.31
CA GLU A 13 -11.74 14.01 -8.68
C GLU A 13 -11.56 13.65 -7.21
N LYS A 14 -12.67 13.42 -6.49
CA LYS A 14 -12.66 12.94 -5.10
C LYS A 14 -11.97 11.58 -4.96
N GLY A 15 -12.29 10.63 -5.84
CA GLY A 15 -11.69 9.30 -5.86
C GLY A 15 -10.18 9.36 -6.10
N ALA A 16 -9.74 10.14 -7.08
CA ALA A 16 -8.31 10.34 -7.37
C ALA A 16 -7.55 11.00 -6.20
N LEU A 17 -8.16 11.96 -5.50
CA LEU A 17 -7.59 12.59 -4.31
C LEU A 17 -7.48 11.58 -3.15
N ASN A 18 -8.51 10.78 -2.95
CA ASN A 18 -8.54 9.76 -1.91
C ASN A 18 -7.53 8.65 -2.19
N LEU A 19 -7.38 8.23 -3.44
CA LEU A 19 -6.35 7.28 -3.86
C LEU A 19 -4.94 7.82 -3.56
N LYS A 20 -4.67 9.09 -3.86
CA LYS A 20 -3.39 9.73 -3.51
C LYS A 20 -3.13 9.67 -1.99
N LYS A 21 -4.15 9.98 -1.17
CA LYS A 21 -4.02 9.91 0.30
C LYS A 21 -3.80 8.49 0.78
N ALA A 22 -4.46 7.50 0.17
CA ALA A 22 -4.28 6.08 0.47
C ALA A 22 -2.87 5.60 0.11
N ILE A 23 -2.33 5.97 -1.04
CA ILE A 23 -0.94 5.66 -1.43
C ILE A 23 0.04 6.24 -0.41
N PHE A 24 -0.17 7.48 0.04
CA PHE A 24 0.70 8.11 1.03
C PHE A 24 0.64 7.39 2.39
N SER A 25 -0.56 7.10 2.90
CA SER A 25 -0.71 6.38 4.18
C SER A 25 -0.10 4.98 4.11
N HIS A 26 -0.31 4.26 3.01
CA HIS A 26 0.25 2.93 2.82
C HIS A 26 1.79 2.93 2.65
N THR A 27 2.34 3.96 2.01
CA THR A 27 3.80 4.20 1.98
C THR A 27 4.36 4.37 3.39
N LEU A 28 3.67 5.12 4.25
CA LEU A 28 4.09 5.31 5.64
C LEU A 28 4.06 3.99 6.41
N VAL A 29 3.02 3.16 6.23
CA VAL A 29 2.97 1.80 6.81
C VAL A 29 4.16 0.96 6.34
N ASN A 30 4.49 0.97 5.06
CA ASN A 30 5.62 0.22 4.54
C ASN A 30 6.97 0.67 5.11
N LEU A 31 7.16 1.97 5.29
CA LEU A 31 8.36 2.51 5.91
C LEU A 31 8.46 2.16 7.41
N THR A 32 7.34 2.18 8.13
CA THR A 32 7.36 1.82 9.56
C THR A 32 7.70 0.34 9.80
N LYS A 33 7.41 -0.55 8.85
CA LYS A 33 7.81 -1.98 8.95
C LYS A 33 9.32 -2.19 9.01
N LEU A 34 10.13 -1.22 8.55
CA LEU A 34 11.59 -1.30 8.62
C LEU A 34 12.14 -1.18 10.04
N PHE A 35 11.40 -0.57 10.96
CA PHE A 35 11.88 -0.38 12.33
C PHE A 35 11.99 -1.70 13.10
N ALA A 36 11.12 -2.68 12.81
CA ALA A 36 11.18 -3.98 13.50
C ALA A 36 12.52 -4.73 13.27
N PRO A 37 12.99 -4.95 12.04
CA PRO A 37 14.29 -5.56 11.81
C PRO A 37 15.46 -4.68 12.30
N MET A 38 15.33 -3.35 12.30
CA MET A 38 16.37 -2.47 12.86
C MET A 38 16.55 -2.68 14.37
N ILE A 39 15.45 -2.78 15.12
CA ILE A 39 15.51 -3.04 16.57
C ILE A 39 16.14 -4.41 16.84
N ALA A 40 15.74 -5.43 16.10
CA ALA A 40 16.31 -6.77 16.19
C ALA A 40 17.82 -6.76 15.90
N PHE A 41 18.25 -6.02 14.88
CA PHE A 41 19.66 -5.88 14.54
C PHE A 41 20.47 -5.20 15.66
N ILE A 42 19.96 -4.10 16.22
CA ILE A 42 20.62 -3.38 17.33
C ILE A 42 20.75 -4.32 18.53
N PHE A 43 19.69 -5.07 18.86
CA PHE A 43 19.72 -6.05 19.95
C PHE A 43 20.82 -7.13 19.73
N LEU A 44 20.83 -7.73 18.54
CA LEU A 44 21.82 -8.76 18.18
C LEU A 44 23.25 -8.20 18.23
N PHE A 45 23.47 -7.00 17.70
CA PHE A 45 24.77 -6.37 17.70
C PHE A 45 25.28 -6.12 19.12
N GLN A 46 24.42 -5.63 19.99
CA GLN A 46 24.76 -5.43 21.40
C GLN A 46 25.05 -6.77 22.12
N TYR A 47 24.22 -7.79 21.86
CA TYR A 47 24.41 -9.10 22.48
C TYR A 47 25.76 -9.74 22.09
N ILE A 48 26.14 -9.63 20.82
CA ILE A 48 27.44 -10.08 20.32
C ILE A 48 28.59 -9.28 20.96
N GLY A 49 28.41 -7.97 21.16
CA GLY A 49 29.38 -7.11 21.86
C GLY A 49 29.64 -7.57 23.29
N ILE A 50 28.60 -7.89 24.03
CA ILE A 50 28.68 -8.43 25.40
C ILE A 50 29.43 -9.77 25.41
N LEU A 51 29.13 -10.68 24.48
CA LEU A 51 29.80 -11.98 24.36
C LEU A 51 31.31 -11.84 24.06
N LYS A 52 31.70 -10.77 23.37
CA LYS A 52 33.11 -10.46 23.07
C LYS A 52 33.84 -9.71 24.18
N GLY A 53 33.16 -9.44 25.31
CA GLY A 53 33.73 -8.66 26.43
C GLY A 53 33.93 -7.18 26.12
N ILE A 54 33.27 -6.67 25.06
CA ILE A 54 33.27 -5.25 24.74
C ILE A 54 32.15 -4.64 25.57
N GLU A 55 32.49 -3.85 26.57
CA GLU A 55 31.52 -3.07 27.33
C GLU A 55 30.89 -2.06 26.39
N SER A 56 29.68 -2.32 25.96
CA SER A 56 28.93 -1.37 25.15
C SER A 56 27.47 -1.32 25.58
N TYR A 57 27.04 -0.13 25.87
CA TYR A 57 25.66 0.33 26.08
C TYR A 57 24.92 -0.19 27.32
N ASN A 58 24.48 0.76 28.16
CA ASN A 58 23.63 0.55 29.34
C ASN A 58 22.17 0.17 29.03
N PHE A 59 21.90 -0.48 27.88
CA PHE A 59 20.56 -0.93 27.53
C PHE A 59 20.30 -2.31 28.16
N THR A 60 19.44 -2.34 29.16
CA THR A 60 18.94 -3.58 29.76
C THR A 60 17.86 -4.22 28.85
N PRO A 61 17.59 -5.52 28.97
CA PRO A 61 16.51 -6.18 28.23
C PRO A 61 15.15 -5.48 28.34
N VAL A 62 14.88 -4.82 29.48
CA VAL A 62 13.65 -4.06 29.73
C VAL A 62 13.49 -2.89 28.74
N HIS A 63 14.58 -2.21 28.38
CA HIS A 63 14.53 -1.12 27.40
C HIS A 63 14.14 -1.62 26.01
N TYR A 64 14.62 -2.79 25.59
CA TYR A 64 14.23 -3.40 24.32
C TYR A 64 12.76 -3.82 24.30
N ILE A 65 12.27 -4.40 25.40
CA ILE A 65 10.85 -4.75 25.53
C ILE A 65 9.99 -3.49 25.46
N ALA A 66 10.34 -2.44 26.20
CA ALA A 66 9.62 -1.18 26.14
C ALA A 66 9.61 -0.57 24.74
N LEU A 67 10.74 -0.58 24.05
CA LEU A 67 10.88 -0.07 22.68
C LEU A 67 10.03 -0.87 21.68
N ILE A 68 10.01 -2.19 21.79
CA ILE A 68 9.16 -3.07 20.95
C ILE A 68 7.67 -2.76 21.20
N VAL A 69 7.26 -2.63 22.47
CA VAL A 69 5.85 -2.33 22.81
C VAL A 69 5.44 -0.96 22.24
N ILE A 70 6.28 0.07 22.41
CA ILE A 70 6.02 1.40 21.85
C ILE A 70 5.89 1.31 20.32
N MET A 71 6.81 0.60 19.67
CA MET A 71 6.76 0.41 18.21
C MET A 71 5.51 -0.34 17.75
N MET A 72 5.07 -1.37 18.47
CA MET A 72 3.82 -2.07 18.16
C MET A 72 2.61 -1.13 18.23
N ILE A 73 2.55 -0.27 19.25
CA ILE A 73 1.48 0.70 19.40
C ILE A 73 1.50 1.71 18.22
N VAL A 74 2.67 2.26 17.90
CA VAL A 74 2.83 3.20 16.78
C VAL A 74 2.43 2.56 15.45
N MET A 75 2.92 1.33 15.18
CA MET A 75 2.56 0.59 13.97
C MET A 75 1.06 0.31 13.90
N PHE A 76 0.43 -0.06 15.02
CA PHE A 76 -1.02 -0.29 15.08
C PHE A 76 -1.80 1.00 14.75
N LEU A 77 -1.42 2.14 15.31
CA LEU A 77 -2.10 3.41 15.06
C LEU A 77 -1.96 3.83 13.59
N ILE A 78 -0.77 3.71 13.02
CA ILE A 78 -0.53 4.03 11.61
C ILE A 78 -1.29 3.06 10.69
N ALA A 79 -1.27 1.76 10.98
CA ALA A 79 -1.99 0.76 10.20
C ALA A 79 -3.52 0.97 10.27
N ARG A 80 -4.07 1.32 11.44
CA ARG A 80 -5.49 1.66 11.59
C ARG A 80 -5.87 2.89 10.79
N TRP A 81 -5.03 3.91 10.82
CA TRP A 81 -5.25 5.13 10.06
C TRP A 81 -5.21 4.87 8.53
N ASP A 82 -4.28 4.04 8.06
CA ASP A 82 -4.21 3.58 6.68
C ASP A 82 -5.45 2.78 6.27
N TYR A 83 -5.85 1.81 7.10
CA TYR A 83 -7.03 0.98 6.87
C TYR A 83 -8.29 1.82 6.64
N VAL A 84 -8.56 2.78 7.52
CA VAL A 84 -9.74 3.66 7.37
C VAL A 84 -9.67 4.46 6.07
N ARG A 85 -8.51 4.99 5.70
CA ARG A 85 -8.36 5.77 4.47
C ARG A 85 -8.45 4.93 3.22
N LEU A 86 -7.88 3.75 3.25
CA LEU A 86 -7.87 2.85 2.11
C LEU A 86 -9.27 2.31 1.82
N TYR A 87 -9.86 1.64 2.80
CA TYR A 87 -11.12 0.92 2.60
C TYR A 87 -12.34 1.83 2.54
N THR A 88 -12.52 2.73 3.49
CA THR A 88 -13.72 3.59 3.54
C THR A 88 -13.86 4.44 2.27
N ASN A 89 -12.76 5.00 1.79
CA ASN A 89 -12.80 5.86 0.61
C ASN A 89 -13.03 5.07 -0.69
N VAL A 90 -12.46 3.88 -0.81
CA VAL A 90 -12.65 3.05 -2.00
C VAL A 90 -14.07 2.48 -2.07
N TYR A 91 -14.61 2.01 -0.94
CA TYR A 91 -15.99 1.52 -0.90
C TYR A 91 -17.01 2.62 -1.24
N ASN A 92 -16.79 3.84 -0.75
CA ASN A 92 -17.65 4.98 -1.11
C ASN A 92 -17.57 5.32 -2.61
N GLU A 93 -16.37 5.28 -3.20
CA GLU A 93 -16.20 5.53 -4.63
C GLU A 93 -16.82 4.41 -5.47
N SER A 94 -16.65 3.15 -5.08
CA SER A 94 -17.29 2.01 -5.71
C SER A 94 -18.81 2.10 -5.66
N ALA A 95 -19.39 2.46 -4.50
CA ALA A 95 -20.82 2.65 -4.36
C ALA A 95 -21.35 3.77 -5.27
N ASN A 96 -20.66 4.91 -5.33
CA ASN A 96 -21.03 6.02 -6.20
C ASN A 96 -20.92 5.63 -7.68
N SER A 97 -19.90 4.88 -8.06
CA SER A 97 -19.72 4.40 -9.43
C SER A 97 -20.82 3.43 -9.86
N ARG A 98 -21.28 2.56 -8.93
CA ARG A 98 -22.45 1.68 -9.17
C ARG A 98 -23.72 2.48 -9.41
N ILE A 99 -23.95 3.54 -8.63
CA ILE A 99 -25.13 4.41 -8.79
C ILE A 99 -25.07 5.16 -10.13
N ASP A 100 -23.92 5.77 -10.47
CA ASP A 100 -23.74 6.49 -11.73
C ASP A 100 -23.93 5.57 -12.94
N LEU A 101 -23.42 4.34 -12.87
CA LEU A 101 -23.60 3.33 -13.90
C LEU A 101 -25.09 2.95 -14.07
N ALA A 102 -25.81 2.74 -12.96
CA ALA A 102 -27.23 2.45 -12.98
C ALA A 102 -28.04 3.61 -13.56
N GLU A 103 -27.69 4.86 -13.23
CA GLU A 103 -28.34 6.04 -13.79
C GLU A 103 -28.09 6.20 -15.29
N ARG A 104 -26.90 5.88 -15.77
CA ARG A 104 -26.58 5.89 -17.21
C ARG A 104 -27.36 4.83 -17.95
N LEU A 105 -27.49 3.62 -17.37
CA LEU A 105 -28.29 2.55 -17.97
C LEU A 105 -29.75 2.92 -18.10
N LYS A 106 -30.35 3.59 -17.11
CA LYS A 106 -31.74 4.08 -17.18
C LYS A 106 -31.99 5.04 -18.37
N LYS A 107 -30.96 5.71 -18.86
CA LYS A 107 -31.07 6.64 -20.00
C LYS A 107 -30.95 5.94 -21.35
N LEU A 108 -30.66 4.66 -21.40
CA LEU A 108 -30.57 3.89 -22.65
C LEU A 108 -31.98 3.57 -23.19
N PRO A 109 -32.15 3.56 -24.52
CA PRO A 109 -33.44 3.25 -25.11
C PRO A 109 -33.81 1.78 -24.89
N LEU A 110 -35.10 1.48 -24.76
CA LEU A 110 -35.65 0.13 -24.58
C LEU A 110 -35.14 -0.88 -25.63
N SER A 111 -34.89 -0.42 -26.86
CA SER A 111 -34.33 -1.23 -27.94
C SER A 111 -32.92 -1.80 -27.62
N TYR A 112 -32.18 -1.17 -26.73
CA TYR A 112 -30.89 -1.68 -26.26
C TYR A 112 -31.06 -2.93 -25.44
N PHE A 113 -32.04 -2.93 -24.54
CA PHE A 113 -32.35 -4.04 -23.62
C PHE A 113 -33.01 -5.23 -24.34
N GLY A 114 -33.75 -4.97 -25.44
CA GLY A 114 -34.35 -6.04 -26.24
C GLY A 114 -33.36 -6.86 -27.05
N LYS A 115 -32.11 -6.38 -27.23
CA LYS A 115 -31.03 -7.06 -27.99
C LYS A 115 -30.00 -7.77 -27.09
N ARG A 116 -30.07 -7.61 -25.81
CA ARG A 116 -29.14 -8.20 -24.84
C ARG A 116 -29.90 -8.90 -23.72
N ASP A 117 -29.33 -9.97 -23.21
CA ASP A 117 -29.84 -10.63 -22.03
C ASP A 117 -29.58 -9.69 -20.80
N LEU A 118 -30.66 -9.34 -20.12
CA LEU A 118 -30.61 -8.50 -18.92
C LEU A 118 -29.86 -9.19 -17.78
N ALA A 119 -29.91 -10.53 -17.69
CA ALA A 119 -29.20 -11.28 -16.69
C ALA A 119 -27.68 -11.21 -16.92
N ASP A 120 -27.24 -11.41 -18.17
CA ASP A 120 -25.83 -11.31 -18.57
C ASP A 120 -25.28 -9.90 -18.33
N LEU A 121 -26.07 -8.88 -18.67
CA LEU A 121 -25.69 -7.49 -18.41
C LEU A 121 -25.53 -7.20 -16.92
N ALA A 122 -26.45 -7.69 -16.08
CA ALA A 122 -26.40 -7.50 -14.64
C ALA A 122 -25.21 -8.26 -14.03
N GLU A 123 -24.94 -9.48 -14.47
CA GLU A 123 -23.80 -10.27 -14.03
C GLU A 123 -22.46 -9.62 -14.39
N THR A 124 -22.30 -9.20 -15.64
CA THR A 124 -21.11 -8.47 -16.11
C THR A 124 -20.87 -7.21 -15.29
N MET A 125 -21.92 -6.41 -15.07
CA MET A 125 -21.81 -5.21 -14.24
C MET A 125 -21.38 -5.51 -12.82
N MET A 126 -21.95 -6.53 -12.17
CA MET A 126 -21.60 -6.90 -10.81
C MET A 126 -20.15 -7.40 -10.72
N ASN A 127 -19.72 -8.22 -11.65
CA ASN A 127 -18.36 -8.74 -11.71
C ASN A 127 -17.34 -7.63 -11.96
N ASP A 128 -17.58 -6.77 -12.93
CA ASP A 128 -16.69 -5.66 -13.26
C ASP A 128 -16.56 -4.67 -12.10
N MET A 129 -17.66 -4.38 -11.40
CA MET A 129 -17.64 -3.50 -10.24
C MET A 129 -16.93 -4.12 -9.03
N ASN A 130 -17.05 -5.43 -8.83
CA ASN A 130 -16.30 -6.14 -7.79
C ASN A 130 -14.79 -6.17 -8.12
N LEU A 131 -14.44 -6.38 -9.38
CA LEU A 131 -13.05 -6.33 -9.84
C LEU A 131 -12.47 -4.92 -9.67
N TYR A 132 -13.23 -3.89 -10.07
CA TYR A 132 -12.88 -2.49 -9.86
C TYR A 132 -12.59 -2.20 -8.38
N GLU A 133 -13.49 -2.61 -7.48
CA GLU A 133 -13.35 -2.43 -6.04
C GLU A 133 -12.09 -3.11 -5.52
N THR A 134 -11.83 -4.35 -5.92
CA THR A 134 -10.63 -5.11 -5.52
C THR A 134 -9.34 -4.47 -6.03
N ILE A 135 -9.31 -4.04 -7.29
CA ILE A 135 -8.14 -3.39 -7.87
C ILE A 135 -7.81 -2.08 -7.14
N PHE A 136 -8.81 -1.26 -6.85
CA PHE A 136 -8.59 0.05 -6.23
C PHE A 136 -8.45 0.01 -4.71
N SER A 137 -8.99 -1.01 -4.04
CA SER A 137 -8.78 -1.21 -2.60
C SER A 137 -7.43 -1.86 -2.28
N HIS A 138 -6.92 -2.73 -3.13
CA HIS A 138 -5.73 -3.53 -2.84
C HIS A 138 -4.60 -3.29 -3.83
N ALA A 139 -4.81 -3.55 -5.12
CA ALA A 139 -3.71 -3.62 -6.08
C ALA A 139 -3.06 -2.26 -6.33
N VAL A 140 -3.84 -1.25 -6.71
CA VAL A 140 -3.30 0.05 -7.13
C VAL A 140 -2.57 0.77 -5.99
N PRO A 141 -3.15 0.95 -4.79
CA PRO A 141 -2.45 1.59 -3.69
C PRO A 141 -1.20 0.83 -3.28
N HIS A 142 -1.25 -0.50 -3.27
CA HIS A 142 -0.12 -1.34 -2.88
C HIS A 142 1.06 -1.23 -3.86
N ILE A 143 0.81 -1.29 -5.17
CA ILE A 143 1.86 -1.17 -6.20
C ILE A 143 2.55 0.19 -6.11
N TYR A 144 1.79 1.29 -6.07
CA TYR A 144 2.37 2.63 -6.01
C TYR A 144 3.10 2.89 -4.70
N SER A 145 2.54 2.48 -3.56
CA SER A 145 3.18 2.67 -2.25
C SER A 145 4.44 1.84 -2.10
N THR A 146 4.44 0.60 -2.60
CA THR A 146 5.62 -0.26 -2.60
C THR A 146 6.73 0.31 -3.49
N ALA A 147 6.39 0.79 -4.69
CA ALA A 147 7.36 1.43 -5.57
C ALA A 147 7.98 2.67 -4.92
N ILE A 148 7.18 3.52 -4.27
CA ILE A 148 7.67 4.72 -3.57
C ILE A 148 8.54 4.34 -2.38
N SER A 149 8.07 3.44 -1.50
CA SER A 149 8.82 3.02 -0.31
C SER A 149 10.14 2.35 -0.67
N THR A 150 10.12 1.46 -1.67
CA THR A 150 11.35 0.81 -2.17
C THR A 150 12.32 1.83 -2.76
N SER A 151 11.84 2.82 -3.49
CA SER A 151 12.70 3.90 -4.02
C SER A 151 13.34 4.73 -2.91
N VAL A 152 12.60 5.06 -1.86
CA VAL A 152 13.12 5.79 -0.70
C VAL A 152 14.19 4.95 0.01
N ILE A 153 13.92 3.67 0.25
CA ILE A 153 14.89 2.75 0.89
C ILE A 153 16.13 2.60 0.03
N ALA A 154 15.97 2.44 -1.28
CA ALA A 154 17.07 2.33 -2.23
C ALA A 154 17.97 3.57 -2.18
N LEU A 155 17.40 4.76 -2.19
CA LEU A 155 18.14 6.02 -2.07
C LEU A 155 18.90 6.10 -0.74
N MET A 156 18.26 5.75 0.37
CA MET A 156 18.94 5.72 1.68
C MET A 156 20.12 4.74 1.70
N LEU A 157 19.95 3.55 1.13
CA LEU A 157 21.01 2.54 1.05
C LEU A 157 22.19 3.01 0.16
N ILE A 158 21.90 3.64 -0.98
CA ILE A 158 22.92 4.18 -1.89
C ILE A 158 23.75 5.27 -1.19
N ILE A 159 23.11 6.17 -0.46
CA ILE A 159 23.77 7.23 0.29
C ILE A 159 24.65 6.65 1.40
N TYR A 160 24.17 5.62 2.11
CA TYR A 160 24.89 4.99 3.20
C TYR A 160 26.07 4.13 2.71
N ASN A 161 25.81 3.24 1.76
CA ASN A 161 26.83 2.38 1.16
C ASN A 161 26.36 1.82 -0.19
N TRP A 162 26.90 2.37 -1.27
CA TRP A 162 26.51 2.00 -2.63
C TRP A 162 26.77 0.52 -2.98
N LYS A 163 27.81 -0.09 -2.39
CA LYS A 163 28.13 -1.50 -2.61
C LYS A 163 27.06 -2.43 -1.99
N LEU A 164 26.63 -2.11 -0.76
CA LEU A 164 25.52 -2.82 -0.11
C LEU A 164 24.21 -2.62 -0.85
N ALA A 165 23.98 -1.39 -1.36
CA ALA A 165 22.79 -1.09 -2.15
C ALA A 165 22.75 -1.96 -3.42
N LEU A 166 23.84 -2.10 -4.15
CA LEU A 166 23.91 -2.95 -5.33
C LEU A 166 23.59 -4.41 -5.00
N VAL A 167 24.15 -4.95 -3.92
CA VAL A 167 23.90 -6.33 -3.49
C VAL A 167 22.43 -6.53 -3.05
N ALA A 168 21.83 -5.54 -2.38
CA ALA A 168 20.44 -5.65 -1.93
C ALA A 168 19.42 -5.47 -3.06
N LEU A 169 19.72 -4.59 -4.03
CA LEU A 169 18.77 -4.21 -5.07
C LEU A 169 18.86 -5.06 -6.34
N TRP A 170 19.91 -5.90 -6.49
CA TRP A 170 20.09 -6.72 -7.70
C TRP A 170 18.94 -7.72 -7.93
N VAL A 171 18.22 -8.09 -6.87
CA VAL A 171 17.06 -8.98 -6.95
C VAL A 171 15.89 -8.34 -7.72
N ILE A 172 15.77 -7.00 -7.70
CA ILE A 172 14.67 -6.29 -8.36
C ILE A 172 14.64 -6.54 -9.88
N PRO A 173 15.74 -6.34 -10.64
CA PRO A 173 15.73 -6.61 -12.07
C PRO A 173 15.45 -8.08 -12.40
N ILE A 174 15.90 -9.02 -11.56
CA ILE A 174 15.59 -10.44 -11.75
C ILE A 174 14.11 -10.71 -11.56
N SER A 175 13.49 -10.13 -10.54
CA SER A 175 12.03 -10.27 -10.31
C SER A 175 11.21 -9.73 -11.49
N ILE A 176 11.62 -8.62 -12.10
CA ILE A 176 10.95 -8.04 -13.28
C ILE A 176 11.08 -8.95 -14.51
N LEU A 177 12.18 -9.69 -14.63
CA LEU A 177 12.39 -10.64 -15.74
C LEU A 177 11.57 -11.93 -15.62
N ILE A 178 11.16 -12.28 -14.40
CA ILE A 178 10.39 -13.53 -14.14
C ILE A 178 8.88 -13.30 -14.25
N ILE A 179 8.40 -12.06 -14.06
CA ILE A 179 6.99 -11.67 -14.14
C ILE A 179 6.59 -11.34 -15.58
#